data_76d48c9d7fc8b5a244267fe1f1a6c97a
#
_entry.id   76d48c9d7fc8b5a244267fe1f1a6c97a
#
_cell.length_a   1.000
_cell.length_b   1.000
_cell.length_c   1.000
_cell.angle_alpha   90.00
_cell.angle_beta   90.00
_cell.angle_gamma   90.00
#
_symmetry.space_group_name_H-M   'P 1'
#
loop_
_entity.id
_entity.type
_entity.pdbx_description
1 polymer ?
#
loop_
_entity_poly.entity_id
_entity_poly.type
_entity_poly.pdbx_seq_one_letter_code
_entity_poly.pdbx_strand_id
1 'polypeptide(L)'
;MPLSTSGRFIVDAHGKRVRLAGVNWYGFHEDLGVAPGLDRTDRRALARRIAGLGFNSVRLPFSLWMTEQTTPVPGQYLTANPDLAGATPMQVYDACVRALTGEGLIVIPNCHILDPGWCCSDRDGNGLWYNQRWPASRFFAAWRDIAARYQPNPLVAAMDIMNEPRRTTVGWRVLTPTWGSRAKTDIAAMYATVGNLIHEISPHVLIICEGLSYAADLTGVARHPVQLERPGQVVYSMHDYPWFHPGGQSRQAYLDQMCRNGGYLLSEQIAPVWMGEFGNDTRSLASFGLAPGPQSGSAVWWNNFQAWLTDQDVDWCWWALNPTQPKGTVPVTNQHRSNWGDPESWGLLAPDWRGVADPAVLDLLKSLMPPRTGPGII
;
A
#
# COMPACT_ATOMS: atom_id res chain seq x y z
N MET A 1 -5.58 -18.11 -9.29
CA MET A 1 -4.36 -18.20 -8.45
C MET A 1 -3.59 -19.47 -8.79
N PRO A 2 -2.27 -19.48 -8.77
CA PRO A 2 -1.36 -18.40 -8.34
C PRO A 2 -1.28 -17.25 -9.34
N LEU A 3 -0.67 -16.12 -8.90
CA LEU A 3 -0.29 -15.01 -9.77
C LEU A 3 1.19 -15.09 -10.14
N SER A 4 1.53 -14.53 -11.30
CA SER A 4 2.91 -14.34 -11.77
C SER A 4 3.00 -13.08 -12.61
N THR A 5 4.20 -12.74 -13.09
CA THR A 5 4.40 -11.60 -13.99
C THR A 5 4.81 -12.07 -15.38
N SER A 6 4.31 -11.40 -16.43
CA SER A 6 4.67 -11.62 -17.82
C SER A 6 4.81 -10.27 -18.53
N GLY A 7 6.04 -9.90 -18.87
CA GLY A 7 6.34 -8.56 -19.34
C GLY A 7 5.83 -7.52 -18.34
N ARG A 8 5.01 -6.59 -18.80
CA ARG A 8 4.43 -5.50 -17.99
C ARG A 8 3.18 -5.87 -17.17
N PHE A 9 2.73 -7.12 -17.19
CA PHE A 9 1.45 -7.52 -16.64
C PHE A 9 1.57 -8.53 -15.49
N ILE A 10 0.67 -8.40 -14.51
CA ILE A 10 0.33 -9.47 -13.59
C ILE A 10 -0.61 -10.41 -14.32
N VAL A 11 -0.36 -11.72 -14.24
CA VAL A 11 -1.14 -12.74 -14.92
C VAL A 11 -1.52 -13.89 -13.97
N ASP A 12 -2.62 -14.58 -14.28
CA ASP A 12 -3.02 -15.80 -13.58
C ASP A 12 -2.25 -17.04 -14.08
N ALA A 13 -2.57 -18.19 -13.54
CA ALA A 13 -1.97 -19.48 -13.91
C ALA A 13 -2.19 -19.88 -15.38
N HIS A 14 -3.12 -19.24 -16.08
CA HIS A 14 -3.41 -19.44 -17.51
C HIS A 14 -2.77 -18.37 -18.41
N GLY A 15 -1.97 -17.47 -17.84
CA GLY A 15 -1.37 -16.34 -18.55
C GLY A 15 -2.34 -15.20 -18.85
N LYS A 16 -3.55 -15.22 -18.29
CA LYS A 16 -4.54 -14.15 -18.48
C LYS A 16 -4.22 -12.97 -17.57
N ARG A 17 -4.29 -11.76 -18.13
CA ARG A 17 -4.09 -10.50 -17.41
C ARG A 17 -5.04 -10.39 -16.19
N VAL A 18 -4.48 -10.18 -15.01
CA VAL A 18 -5.18 -9.84 -13.78
C VAL A 18 -4.93 -8.37 -13.47
N ARG A 19 -6.00 -7.57 -13.39
CA ARG A 19 -5.93 -6.16 -13.04
C ARG A 19 -6.26 -5.97 -11.57
N LEU A 20 -5.39 -5.30 -10.84
CA LEU A 20 -5.63 -4.92 -9.45
C LEU A 20 -6.17 -3.49 -9.38
N ALA A 21 -7.37 -3.35 -8.82
CA ALA A 21 -7.98 -2.08 -8.45
C ALA A 21 -8.27 -2.13 -6.95
N GLY A 22 -7.41 -1.52 -6.17
CA GLY A 22 -7.38 -1.69 -4.72
C GLY A 22 -7.66 -0.44 -3.93
N VAL A 23 -7.75 -0.65 -2.62
CA VAL A 23 -7.85 0.42 -1.63
C VAL A 23 -6.96 0.12 -0.42
N ASN A 24 -6.31 1.14 0.13
CA ASN A 24 -5.58 1.03 1.38
C ASN A 24 -6.55 1.13 2.57
N TRP A 25 -6.53 0.13 3.45
CA TRP A 25 -7.20 0.20 4.76
C TRP A 25 -6.12 0.24 5.83
N TYR A 26 -5.78 1.46 6.28
CA TYR A 26 -4.63 1.71 7.12
C TYR A 26 -4.97 1.85 8.61
N GLY A 27 -3.94 1.75 9.46
CA GLY A 27 -4.03 1.95 10.92
C GLY A 27 -3.36 0.85 11.74
N PHE A 28 -3.16 -0.36 11.19
CA PHE A 28 -2.43 -1.41 11.92
C PHE A 28 -0.94 -1.09 12.12
N HIS A 29 -0.39 -0.13 11.38
CA HIS A 29 0.98 0.35 11.57
C HIS A 29 1.10 1.44 12.64
N GLU A 30 -0.02 1.96 13.14
CA GLU A 30 -0.09 3.05 14.09
C GLU A 30 -0.02 2.57 15.55
N ASP A 31 -0.08 3.52 16.51
CA ASP A 31 0.18 3.35 17.95
C ASP A 31 -0.58 2.19 18.61
N LEU A 32 -1.78 1.88 18.13
CA LEU A 32 -2.65 0.87 18.72
C LEU A 32 -2.57 -0.48 18.00
N GLY A 33 -1.90 -0.57 16.84
CA GLY A 33 -1.84 -1.78 16.02
C GLY A 33 -3.21 -2.28 15.55
N VAL A 34 -4.15 -1.37 15.33
CA VAL A 34 -5.52 -1.67 14.89
C VAL A 34 -6.03 -0.61 13.94
N ALA A 35 -6.67 -1.02 12.84
CA ALA A 35 -7.27 -0.09 11.89
C ALA A 35 -8.60 0.47 12.41
N PRO A 36 -8.91 1.76 12.16
CA PRO A 36 -10.21 2.34 12.46
C PRO A 36 -11.34 1.65 11.69
N GLY A 37 -12.57 1.80 12.20
CA GLY A 37 -13.77 1.24 11.63
C GLY A 37 -14.24 -0.02 12.35
N LEU A 38 -13.36 -0.74 13.06
CA LEU A 38 -13.71 -1.95 13.82
C LEU A 38 -14.55 -1.65 15.06
N ASP A 39 -14.59 -0.39 15.49
CA ASP A 39 -15.49 0.14 16.51
C ASP A 39 -16.84 0.59 15.93
N ARG A 40 -16.99 0.71 14.61
CA ARG A 40 -18.16 1.27 13.92
C ARG A 40 -18.93 0.25 13.08
N THR A 41 -18.23 -0.72 12.52
CA THR A 41 -18.81 -1.72 11.64
C THR A 41 -18.16 -3.09 11.84
N ASP A 42 -18.93 -4.16 11.62
CA ASP A 42 -18.39 -5.51 11.57
C ASP A 42 -17.42 -5.64 10.39
N ARG A 43 -16.27 -6.26 10.60
CA ARG A 43 -15.21 -6.41 9.58
C ARG A 43 -15.67 -7.15 8.33
N ARG A 44 -16.62 -8.11 8.45
CA ARG A 44 -17.19 -8.84 7.30
C ARG A 44 -18.11 -7.94 6.50
N ALA A 45 -18.89 -7.09 7.18
CA ALA A 45 -19.72 -6.09 6.52
C ALA A 45 -18.86 -5.08 5.77
N LEU A 46 -17.73 -4.66 6.35
CA LEU A 46 -16.78 -3.78 5.68
C LEU A 46 -16.14 -4.45 4.46
N ALA A 47 -15.73 -5.71 4.58
CA ALA A 47 -15.17 -6.48 3.45
C ALA A 47 -16.18 -6.58 2.29
N ARG A 48 -17.44 -6.93 2.59
CA ARG A 48 -18.54 -6.92 1.58
C ARG A 48 -18.73 -5.55 0.96
N ARG A 49 -18.61 -4.49 1.77
CA ARG A 49 -18.73 -3.11 1.28
C ARG A 49 -17.61 -2.80 0.30
N ILE A 50 -16.36 -3.11 0.60
CA ILE A 50 -15.20 -2.88 -0.29
C ILE A 50 -15.42 -3.62 -1.61
N ALA A 51 -15.74 -4.90 -1.58
CA ALA A 51 -16.06 -5.68 -2.78
C ALA A 51 -17.25 -5.10 -3.56
N GLY A 52 -18.31 -4.68 -2.85
CA GLY A 52 -19.50 -4.06 -3.45
C GLY A 52 -19.24 -2.71 -4.12
N LEU A 53 -18.23 -1.97 -3.70
CA LEU A 53 -17.79 -0.72 -4.34
C LEU A 53 -17.05 -0.96 -5.66
N GLY A 54 -16.57 -2.19 -5.92
CA GLY A 54 -15.89 -2.57 -7.14
C GLY A 54 -14.41 -2.91 -6.98
N PHE A 55 -13.83 -2.69 -5.81
CA PHE A 55 -12.43 -3.06 -5.54
C PHE A 55 -12.26 -4.59 -5.53
N ASN A 56 -11.08 -5.03 -5.94
CA ASN A 56 -10.72 -6.45 -5.93
C ASN A 56 -9.48 -6.73 -5.07
N SER A 57 -8.85 -5.70 -4.52
CA SER A 57 -7.70 -5.85 -3.65
C SER A 57 -7.70 -4.83 -2.51
N VAL A 58 -7.03 -5.19 -1.41
CA VAL A 58 -6.83 -4.33 -0.25
C VAL A 58 -5.37 -4.39 0.15
N ARG A 59 -4.68 -3.25 0.13
CA ARG A 59 -3.38 -3.09 0.76
C ARG A 59 -3.61 -2.83 2.25
N LEU A 60 -2.95 -3.61 3.10
CA LEU A 60 -3.19 -3.60 4.54
C LEU A 60 -1.87 -3.29 5.27
N PRO A 61 -1.60 -1.99 5.53
CA PRO A 61 -0.38 -1.54 6.21
C PRO A 61 -0.27 -2.03 7.65
N PHE A 62 0.90 -2.57 8.03
CA PHE A 62 1.23 -2.93 9.41
C PHE A 62 2.61 -2.39 9.80
N SER A 63 2.92 -2.27 11.11
CA SER A 63 4.27 -1.98 11.59
C SER A 63 4.97 -3.26 12.04
N LEU A 64 6.30 -3.28 11.94
CA LEU A 64 7.08 -4.39 12.48
C LEU A 64 6.79 -4.59 13.97
N TRP A 65 6.66 -3.49 14.71
CA TRP A 65 6.26 -3.49 16.12
C TRP A 65 4.97 -4.29 16.37
N MET A 66 3.95 -4.11 15.51
CA MET A 66 2.65 -4.79 15.67
C MET A 66 2.80 -6.33 15.67
N THR A 67 3.73 -6.88 14.89
CA THR A 67 3.90 -8.34 14.76
C THR A 67 4.36 -9.00 16.06
N GLU A 68 4.93 -8.24 16.99
CA GLU A 68 5.47 -8.72 18.25
C GLU A 68 4.58 -8.37 19.46
N GLN A 69 3.43 -7.70 19.24
CA GLN A 69 2.57 -7.29 20.33
C GLN A 69 1.74 -8.45 20.87
N THR A 70 1.86 -8.66 22.17
CA THR A 70 1.08 -9.66 22.91
C THR A 70 -0.04 -9.04 23.77
N THR A 71 0.00 -7.73 23.98
CA THR A 71 -1.04 -7.00 24.70
C THR A 71 -2.31 -6.92 23.83
N PRO A 72 -3.47 -7.29 24.37
CA PRO A 72 -4.73 -7.19 23.65
C PRO A 72 -5.06 -5.76 23.23
N VAL A 73 -5.69 -5.63 22.07
CA VAL A 73 -6.27 -4.35 21.63
C VAL A 73 -7.36 -3.94 22.62
N PRO A 74 -7.38 -2.68 23.11
CA PRO A 74 -8.43 -2.24 24.02
C PRO A 74 -9.82 -2.35 23.37
N GLY A 75 -10.77 -2.96 24.10
CA GLY A 75 -12.09 -3.35 23.58
C GLY A 75 -12.91 -2.21 22.98
N GLN A 76 -12.69 -0.96 23.40
CA GLN A 76 -13.35 0.22 22.86
C GLN A 76 -13.09 0.44 21.36
N TYR A 77 -12.00 -0.09 20.83
CA TYR A 77 -11.64 -0.01 19.40
C TYR A 77 -12.19 -1.19 18.57
N LEU A 78 -12.87 -2.13 19.24
CA LEU A 78 -13.41 -3.35 18.63
C LEU A 78 -14.92 -3.53 18.91
N THR A 79 -15.62 -2.48 19.31
CA THR A 79 -17.01 -2.59 19.81
C THR A 79 -18.00 -3.17 18.81
N ALA A 80 -17.77 -2.99 17.50
CA ALA A 80 -18.58 -3.62 16.45
C ALA A 80 -18.11 -5.04 16.09
N ASN A 81 -17.06 -5.57 16.75
CA ASN A 81 -16.48 -6.89 16.55
C ASN A 81 -16.24 -7.60 17.89
N PRO A 82 -17.31 -7.89 18.69
CA PRO A 82 -17.15 -8.39 20.06
C PRO A 82 -16.47 -9.76 20.15
N ASP A 83 -16.47 -10.53 19.07
CA ASP A 83 -15.74 -11.80 18.95
C ASP A 83 -14.22 -11.64 18.92
N LEU A 84 -13.71 -10.41 18.83
CA LEU A 84 -12.29 -10.06 18.93
C LEU A 84 -11.88 -9.55 20.32
N ALA A 85 -12.77 -9.60 21.31
CA ALA A 85 -12.43 -9.19 22.67
C ALA A 85 -11.25 -9.99 23.20
N GLY A 86 -10.21 -9.29 23.69
CA GLY A 86 -8.99 -9.90 24.17
C GLY A 86 -7.98 -10.32 23.08
N ALA A 87 -8.27 -10.05 21.80
CA ALA A 87 -7.37 -10.35 20.71
C ALA A 87 -6.16 -9.38 20.68
N THR A 88 -4.99 -9.91 20.36
CA THR A 88 -3.79 -9.12 20.10
C THR A 88 -3.88 -8.43 18.72
N PRO A 89 -3.06 -7.40 18.43
CA PRO A 89 -3.05 -6.73 17.12
C PRO A 89 -2.94 -7.71 15.95
N MET A 90 -2.04 -8.69 16.01
CA MET A 90 -1.92 -9.72 14.95
C MET A 90 -3.17 -10.60 14.82
N GLN A 91 -3.84 -10.94 15.90
CA GLN A 91 -5.08 -11.72 15.85
C GLN A 91 -6.23 -10.91 15.22
N VAL A 92 -6.29 -9.60 15.48
CA VAL A 92 -7.25 -8.69 14.84
C VAL A 92 -6.92 -8.56 13.34
N TYR A 93 -5.65 -8.40 13.02
CA TYR A 93 -5.18 -8.35 11.62
C TYR A 93 -5.56 -9.61 10.85
N ASP A 94 -5.32 -10.80 11.43
CA ASP A 94 -5.73 -12.09 10.86
C ASP A 94 -7.23 -12.17 10.61
N ALA A 95 -8.03 -11.67 11.55
CA ALA A 95 -9.49 -11.67 11.41
C ALA A 95 -9.95 -10.75 10.26
N CYS A 96 -9.26 -9.63 10.05
CA CYS A 96 -9.52 -8.75 8.92
C CYS A 96 -9.08 -9.38 7.59
N VAL A 97 -7.90 -10.00 7.54
CA VAL A 97 -7.44 -10.74 6.35
C VAL A 97 -8.45 -11.82 5.98
N ARG A 98 -8.91 -12.63 6.96
CA ARG A 98 -9.93 -13.66 6.69
C ARG A 98 -11.27 -13.07 6.21
N ALA A 99 -11.69 -11.92 6.75
CA ALA A 99 -12.92 -11.28 6.31
C ALA A 99 -12.82 -10.77 4.87
N LEU A 100 -11.70 -10.14 4.53
CA LEU A 100 -11.45 -9.62 3.18
C LEU A 100 -11.36 -10.74 2.14
N THR A 101 -10.55 -11.76 2.42
CA THR A 101 -10.40 -12.91 1.51
C THR A 101 -11.65 -13.76 1.42
N GLY A 102 -12.49 -13.79 2.48
CA GLY A 102 -13.80 -14.42 2.46
C GLY A 102 -14.79 -13.80 1.48
N GLU A 103 -14.59 -12.55 1.09
CA GLU A 103 -15.34 -11.83 0.05
C GLU A 103 -14.63 -11.84 -1.32
N GLY A 104 -13.59 -12.66 -1.48
CA GLY A 104 -12.84 -12.79 -2.72
C GLY A 104 -11.83 -11.65 -2.99
N LEU A 105 -11.54 -10.80 -2.01
CA LEU A 105 -10.57 -9.73 -2.16
C LEU A 105 -9.14 -10.26 -2.03
N ILE A 106 -8.26 -9.85 -2.92
CA ILE A 106 -6.81 -10.05 -2.76
C ILE A 106 -6.33 -9.14 -1.63
N VAL A 107 -5.61 -9.71 -0.67
CA VAL A 107 -4.99 -8.94 0.42
C VAL A 107 -3.50 -8.85 0.20
N ILE A 108 -2.97 -7.63 0.33
CA ILE A 108 -1.56 -7.29 0.15
C ILE A 108 -1.05 -6.75 1.49
N PRO A 109 -0.47 -7.59 2.37
CA PRO A 109 0.23 -7.11 3.55
C PRO A 109 1.38 -6.17 3.15
N ASN A 110 1.49 -5.02 3.84
CA ASN A 110 2.55 -4.05 3.63
C ASN A 110 3.24 -3.72 4.94
N CYS A 111 4.56 -3.91 5.01
CA CYS A 111 5.34 -3.40 6.14
C CYS A 111 5.54 -1.89 5.96
N HIS A 112 4.68 -1.12 6.63
CA HIS A 112 4.60 0.33 6.42
C HIS A 112 5.70 1.09 7.14
N ILE A 113 5.99 0.69 8.37
CA ILE A 113 7.05 1.24 9.20
C ILE A 113 7.56 0.18 10.19
N LEU A 114 8.70 0.44 10.83
CA LEU A 114 9.27 -0.45 11.84
C LEU A 114 8.67 -0.17 13.23
N ASP A 115 8.84 1.05 13.74
CA ASP A 115 8.22 1.53 14.96
C ASP A 115 6.78 1.98 14.70
N PRO A 116 5.86 1.85 15.65
CA PRO A 116 4.48 2.29 15.44
C PRO A 116 4.39 3.81 15.33
N GLY A 117 3.46 4.30 14.55
CA GLY A 117 3.15 5.72 14.46
C GLY A 117 2.90 6.20 13.04
N TRP A 118 2.77 7.50 12.90
CA TRP A 118 2.51 8.13 11.61
C TRP A 118 3.74 8.06 10.68
N CYS A 119 3.56 7.54 9.48
CA CYS A 119 4.51 7.67 8.38
C CYS A 119 4.22 8.98 7.63
N CYS A 120 5.14 9.71 7.00
CA CYS A 120 6.54 9.39 6.88
C CYS A 120 7.36 10.67 6.98
N SER A 121 8.60 10.57 7.43
CA SER A 121 9.51 11.71 7.51
C SER A 121 10.95 11.26 7.34
N ASP A 122 11.81 12.16 6.89
CA ASP A 122 13.26 11.92 6.79
C ASP A 122 13.94 11.71 8.15
N ARG A 123 13.21 11.89 9.26
CA ARG A 123 13.75 11.82 10.63
C ARG A 123 13.11 10.76 11.49
N ASP A 124 12.15 10.00 10.96
CA ASP A 124 11.36 9.04 11.75
C ASP A 124 12.06 7.70 12.03
N GLY A 125 13.25 7.48 11.46
CA GLY A 125 13.98 6.23 11.66
C GLY A 125 13.42 5.03 10.89
N ASN A 126 12.42 5.23 10.02
CA ASN A 126 11.68 4.17 9.32
C ASN A 126 11.91 4.12 7.81
N GLY A 127 12.89 4.87 7.28
CA GLY A 127 13.15 4.90 5.83
C GLY A 127 14.03 3.75 5.30
N LEU A 128 14.50 2.85 6.18
CA LEU A 128 15.19 1.60 5.88
C LEU A 128 14.55 0.44 6.64
N TRP A 129 14.85 -0.79 6.25
CA TRP A 129 14.35 -2.02 6.89
C TRP A 129 15.02 -2.35 8.22
N TYR A 130 15.80 -1.42 8.76
CA TYR A 130 16.44 -1.51 10.06
C TYR A 130 16.61 -0.13 10.69
N ASN A 131 16.62 -0.09 12.00
CA ASN A 131 17.02 1.06 12.81
C ASN A 131 17.71 0.59 14.11
N GLN A 132 17.84 1.45 15.12
CA GLN A 132 18.48 1.07 16.39
C GLN A 132 17.70 0.00 17.15
N ARG A 133 16.38 0.04 17.12
CA ARG A 133 15.50 -0.91 17.82
C ARG A 133 15.28 -2.18 17.02
N TRP A 134 15.25 -2.07 15.70
CA TRP A 134 14.89 -3.10 14.75
C TRP A 134 16.07 -3.45 13.84
N PRO A 135 16.94 -4.41 14.25
CA PRO A 135 17.98 -4.91 13.34
C PRO A 135 17.34 -5.63 12.14
N ALA A 136 18.04 -5.63 11.00
CA ALA A 136 17.54 -6.27 9.76
C ALA A 136 17.08 -7.72 9.96
N SER A 137 17.72 -8.46 10.87
CA SER A 137 17.33 -9.85 11.17
C SER A 137 15.90 -9.98 11.70
N ARG A 138 15.40 -9.00 12.47
CA ARG A 138 13.99 -8.99 12.95
C ARG A 138 13.02 -8.71 11.80
N PHE A 139 13.38 -7.82 10.90
CA PHE A 139 12.57 -7.54 9.70
C PHE A 139 12.47 -8.80 8.81
N PHE A 140 13.58 -9.49 8.61
CA PHE A 140 13.59 -10.75 7.83
C PHE A 140 12.79 -11.87 8.52
N ALA A 141 12.93 -12.00 9.84
CA ALA A 141 12.14 -12.96 10.61
C ALA A 141 10.64 -12.67 10.54
N ALA A 142 10.23 -11.41 10.68
CA ALA A 142 8.82 -11.03 10.59
C ALA A 142 8.22 -11.36 9.22
N TRP A 143 8.95 -11.16 8.12
CA TRP A 143 8.46 -11.54 6.79
C TRP A 143 8.35 -13.06 6.60
N ARG A 144 9.25 -13.84 7.21
CA ARG A 144 9.10 -15.31 7.25
C ARG A 144 7.84 -15.72 8.01
N ASP A 145 7.58 -15.09 9.16
CA ASP A 145 6.39 -15.38 9.97
C ASP A 145 5.09 -14.98 9.25
N ILE A 146 5.06 -13.83 8.58
CA ILE A 146 3.93 -13.37 7.76
C ILE A 146 3.71 -14.34 6.58
N ALA A 147 4.78 -14.75 5.90
CA ALA A 147 4.68 -15.73 4.81
C ALA A 147 4.12 -17.07 5.28
N ALA A 148 4.62 -17.61 6.40
CA ALA A 148 4.13 -18.85 6.98
C ALA A 148 2.67 -18.75 7.44
N ARG A 149 2.29 -17.62 8.05
CA ARG A 149 0.94 -17.35 8.54
C ARG A 149 -0.10 -17.36 7.42
N TYR A 150 0.24 -16.80 6.27
CA TYR A 150 -0.71 -16.63 5.16
C TYR A 150 -0.50 -17.60 4.00
N GLN A 151 0.51 -18.47 4.05
CA GLN A 151 0.74 -19.49 3.03
C GLN A 151 -0.50 -20.32 2.67
N PRO A 152 -1.39 -20.71 3.62
CA PRO A 152 -2.60 -21.45 3.29
C PRO A 152 -3.70 -20.63 2.60
N ASN A 153 -3.53 -19.30 2.52
CA ASN A 153 -4.55 -18.42 1.96
C ASN A 153 -4.13 -17.90 0.57
N PRO A 154 -4.64 -18.46 -0.53
CA PRO A 154 -4.20 -18.09 -1.88
C PRO A 154 -4.57 -16.64 -2.27
N LEU A 155 -5.47 -15.98 -1.53
CA LEU A 155 -5.85 -14.59 -1.77
C LEU A 155 -4.92 -13.59 -1.05
N VAL A 156 -3.98 -14.04 -0.21
CA VAL A 156 -2.80 -13.25 0.15
C VAL A 156 -1.76 -13.49 -0.94
N ALA A 157 -1.96 -12.85 -2.08
CA ALA A 157 -1.29 -13.20 -3.33
C ALA A 157 -0.07 -12.34 -3.64
N ALA A 158 0.14 -11.28 -2.88
CA ALA A 158 1.29 -10.39 -2.99
C ALA A 158 1.70 -9.89 -1.60
N MET A 159 2.98 -9.55 -1.43
CA MET A 159 3.54 -8.96 -0.22
C MET A 159 4.34 -7.72 -0.61
N ASP A 160 3.93 -6.58 -0.07
CA ASP A 160 4.57 -5.29 -0.28
C ASP A 160 5.59 -5.05 0.84
N ILE A 161 6.85 -5.23 0.47
CA ILE A 161 7.90 -5.56 1.43
C ILE A 161 8.24 -4.39 2.36
N MET A 162 8.34 -3.18 1.81
CA MET A 162 8.71 -2.00 2.60
C MET A 162 8.14 -0.73 1.99
N ASN A 163 7.35 -0.02 2.78
CA ASN A 163 6.75 1.25 2.39
C ASN A 163 7.78 2.36 2.29
N GLU A 164 7.75 3.06 1.17
CA GLU A 164 8.40 4.37 0.96
C GLU A 164 9.84 4.45 1.45
N PRO A 165 10.77 3.69 0.82
CA PRO A 165 12.18 3.83 1.09
C PRO A 165 12.65 5.27 0.89
N ARG A 166 13.23 5.86 1.95
CA ARG A 166 13.59 7.28 1.97
C ARG A 166 14.78 7.55 2.85
N ARG A 167 15.37 8.73 2.69
CA ARG A 167 16.36 9.23 3.61
C ARG A 167 15.81 9.16 5.04
N THR A 168 16.66 8.73 5.98
CA THR A 168 16.22 8.51 7.36
C THR A 168 17.34 8.75 8.35
N THR A 169 17.00 8.96 9.61
CA THR A 169 17.97 9.10 10.70
C THR A 169 17.97 7.83 11.56
N VAL A 170 19.12 7.15 11.64
CA VAL A 170 19.32 5.99 12.50
C VAL A 170 20.38 6.33 13.55
N GLY A 171 19.94 6.51 14.78
CA GLY A 171 20.78 7.08 15.84
C GLY A 171 21.16 8.53 15.51
N TRP A 172 22.46 8.78 15.42
CA TRP A 172 23.02 10.07 15.02
C TRP A 172 23.40 10.16 13.54
N ARG A 173 23.20 9.07 12.78
CA ARG A 173 23.55 8.98 11.37
C ARG A 173 22.34 9.24 10.48
N VAL A 174 22.56 10.06 9.46
CA VAL A 174 21.64 10.19 8.33
C VAL A 174 22.03 9.16 7.28
N LEU A 175 21.10 8.30 6.92
CA LEU A 175 21.28 7.27 5.91
C LEU A 175 20.33 7.52 4.75
N THR A 176 20.80 7.21 3.55
CA THR A 176 19.98 7.28 2.33
C THR A 176 19.93 5.90 1.69
N PRO A 177 18.75 5.33 1.43
CA PRO A 177 18.64 4.10 0.69
C PRO A 177 19.22 4.26 -0.71
N THR A 178 19.79 3.19 -1.22
CA THR A 178 20.42 3.12 -2.54
C THR A 178 19.84 1.94 -3.31
N TRP A 179 20.00 1.95 -4.62
CA TRP A 179 19.55 0.86 -5.49
C TRP A 179 20.73 0.25 -6.24
N GLY A 180 20.99 -1.05 -6.04
CA GLY A 180 22.05 -1.79 -6.73
C GLY A 180 23.48 -1.38 -6.37
N SER A 181 23.67 -0.70 -5.25
CA SER A 181 24.99 -0.17 -4.82
C SER A 181 25.88 -1.18 -4.10
N ARG A 182 25.31 -2.31 -3.64
CA ARG A 182 25.93 -3.29 -2.74
C ARG A 182 26.31 -2.74 -1.36
N ALA A 183 25.85 -1.54 -1.02
CA ALA A 183 26.02 -0.95 0.31
C ALA A 183 25.01 -1.55 1.30
N LYS A 184 25.20 -1.28 2.60
CA LYS A 184 24.24 -1.70 3.65
C LYS A 184 22.85 -1.04 3.52
N THR A 185 22.73 -0.03 2.66
CA THR A 185 21.49 0.68 2.34
C THR A 185 20.92 0.28 0.98
N ASP A 186 21.43 -0.79 0.37
CA ASP A 186 21.00 -1.28 -0.94
C ASP A 186 19.65 -2.00 -0.82
N ILE A 187 18.59 -1.31 -1.25
CA ILE A 187 17.24 -1.80 -1.11
C ILE A 187 16.90 -2.90 -2.12
N ALA A 188 17.52 -2.89 -3.31
CA ALA A 188 17.33 -3.96 -4.29
C ALA A 188 17.87 -5.29 -3.75
N ALA A 189 19.01 -5.27 -3.08
CA ALA A 189 19.60 -6.45 -2.41
C ALA A 189 18.71 -6.92 -1.23
N MET A 190 18.11 -5.98 -0.48
CA MET A 190 17.17 -6.31 0.58
C MET A 190 15.92 -6.99 0.02
N TYR A 191 15.31 -6.43 -1.04
CA TYR A 191 14.14 -7.04 -1.68
C TYR A 191 14.43 -8.46 -2.19
N ALA A 192 15.59 -8.67 -2.82
CA ALA A 192 15.99 -10.00 -3.26
C ALA A 192 16.13 -10.98 -2.08
N THR A 193 16.76 -10.54 -0.98
CA THR A 193 16.92 -11.36 0.22
C THR A 193 15.56 -11.74 0.83
N VAL A 194 14.68 -10.76 1.08
CA VAL A 194 13.37 -11.00 1.68
C VAL A 194 12.48 -11.80 0.74
N GLY A 195 12.48 -11.48 -0.55
CA GLY A 195 11.67 -12.19 -1.53
C GLY A 195 12.03 -13.68 -1.60
N ASN A 196 13.30 -14.02 -1.59
CA ASN A 196 13.73 -15.42 -1.56
C ASN A 196 13.35 -16.12 -0.25
N LEU A 197 13.50 -15.45 0.91
CA LEU A 197 13.04 -15.99 2.20
C LEU A 197 11.53 -16.24 2.24
N ILE A 198 10.74 -15.37 1.65
CA ILE A 198 9.29 -15.56 1.51
C ILE A 198 9.01 -16.75 0.58
N HIS A 199 9.73 -16.88 -0.53
CA HIS A 199 9.53 -17.94 -1.51
C HIS A 199 9.95 -19.33 -1.04
N GLU A 200 10.81 -19.45 -0.03
CA GLU A 200 11.06 -20.73 0.67
C GLU A 200 9.77 -21.30 1.29
N ILE A 201 8.82 -20.43 1.66
CA ILE A 201 7.58 -20.76 2.38
C ILE A 201 6.36 -20.66 1.47
N SER A 202 6.25 -19.53 0.75
CA SER A 202 5.11 -19.16 -0.10
C SER A 202 5.60 -18.91 -1.54
N PRO A 203 5.87 -19.97 -2.33
CA PRO A 203 6.58 -19.87 -3.60
C PRO A 203 5.81 -19.17 -4.73
N HIS A 204 4.56 -18.86 -4.53
CA HIS A 204 3.66 -18.26 -5.55
C HIS A 204 3.19 -16.85 -5.23
N VAL A 205 3.74 -16.25 -4.17
CA VAL A 205 3.40 -14.88 -3.77
C VAL A 205 4.20 -13.88 -4.60
N LEU A 206 3.55 -12.85 -5.11
CA LEU A 206 4.24 -11.74 -5.76
C LEU A 206 5.00 -10.91 -4.71
N ILE A 207 6.20 -10.52 -5.03
CA ILE A 207 7.04 -9.63 -4.22
C ILE A 207 6.94 -8.23 -4.79
N ILE A 208 6.36 -7.31 -4.02
CA ILE A 208 6.23 -5.91 -4.41
C ILE A 208 7.43 -5.15 -3.85
N CYS A 209 8.12 -4.44 -4.75
CA CYS A 209 9.36 -3.71 -4.49
C CYS A 209 9.12 -2.22 -4.78
N GLU A 210 9.01 -1.41 -3.75
CA GLU A 210 8.81 0.03 -3.89
C GLU A 210 10.08 0.76 -4.30
N GLY A 211 9.92 1.85 -5.06
CA GLY A 211 11.01 2.72 -5.47
C GLY A 211 11.64 3.52 -4.33
N LEU A 212 12.74 4.20 -4.62
CA LEU A 212 13.37 5.17 -3.71
C LEU A 212 12.55 6.46 -3.63
N SER A 213 12.94 7.37 -2.71
CA SER A 213 12.38 8.72 -2.59
C SER A 213 10.86 8.71 -2.40
N TYR A 214 10.39 8.00 -1.37
CA TYR A 214 8.95 7.83 -1.09
C TYR A 214 8.23 7.06 -2.20
N ALA A 215 8.85 6.00 -2.69
CA ALA A 215 8.37 5.17 -3.81
C ALA A 215 8.23 5.91 -5.16
N ALA A 216 8.79 7.12 -5.30
CA ALA A 216 8.66 7.92 -6.53
C ALA A 216 9.75 7.61 -7.58
N ASP A 217 10.77 6.80 -7.27
CA ASP A 217 11.95 6.64 -8.13
C ASP A 217 12.36 5.17 -8.30
N LEU A 218 12.09 4.62 -9.48
CA LEU A 218 12.50 3.29 -9.93
C LEU A 218 13.63 3.34 -11.00
N THR A 219 14.30 4.48 -11.18
CA THR A 219 15.34 4.65 -12.22
C THR A 219 16.50 3.65 -12.11
N GLY A 220 16.74 3.13 -10.90
CA GLY A 220 17.78 2.13 -10.65
C GLY A 220 17.48 0.74 -11.23
N VAL A 221 16.21 0.42 -11.49
CA VAL A 221 15.76 -0.93 -11.89
C VAL A 221 16.34 -1.34 -13.25
N ALA A 222 16.44 -0.43 -14.21
CA ALA A 222 16.98 -0.73 -15.54
C ALA A 222 18.37 -1.35 -15.48
N ARG A 223 19.21 -0.90 -14.52
CA ARG A 223 20.58 -1.40 -14.38
C ARG A 223 20.69 -2.55 -13.38
N HIS A 224 19.84 -2.54 -12.37
CA HIS A 224 19.90 -3.48 -11.25
C HIS A 224 18.48 -3.96 -10.91
N PRO A 225 17.84 -4.77 -11.77
CA PRO A 225 16.55 -5.35 -11.46
C PRO A 225 16.67 -6.29 -10.24
N VAL A 226 15.63 -6.33 -9.41
CA VAL A 226 15.57 -7.28 -8.30
C VAL A 226 15.54 -8.70 -8.86
N GLN A 227 16.53 -9.51 -8.47
CA GLN A 227 16.69 -10.88 -8.94
C GLN A 227 16.21 -11.84 -7.85
N LEU A 228 15.13 -12.57 -8.11
CA LEU A 228 14.66 -13.66 -7.27
C LEU A 228 15.09 -15.00 -7.87
N GLU A 229 15.32 -15.99 -7.02
CA GLU A 229 15.59 -17.36 -7.44
C GLU A 229 14.42 -17.95 -8.27
N ARG A 230 13.19 -17.50 -7.96
CA ARG A 230 11.99 -17.78 -8.75
C ARG A 230 11.68 -16.59 -9.64
N PRO A 231 11.89 -16.68 -10.97
CA PRO A 231 11.58 -15.59 -11.90
C PRO A 231 10.07 -15.39 -12.04
N GLY A 232 9.68 -14.22 -12.55
CA GLY A 232 8.27 -13.92 -12.84
C GLY A 232 7.42 -13.67 -11.58
N GLN A 233 8.01 -13.14 -10.50
CA GLN A 233 7.33 -12.89 -9.23
C GLN A 233 7.57 -11.47 -8.69
N VAL A 234 8.26 -10.58 -9.42
CA VAL A 234 8.53 -9.21 -8.99
C VAL A 234 7.53 -8.25 -9.62
N VAL A 235 6.94 -7.41 -8.79
CA VAL A 235 6.15 -6.23 -9.17
C VAL A 235 6.84 -5.01 -8.58
N TYR A 236 7.04 -3.95 -9.36
CA TYR A 236 7.55 -2.70 -8.83
C TYR A 236 6.41 -1.78 -8.43
N SER A 237 6.59 -1.03 -7.34
CA SER A 237 5.57 -0.11 -6.85
C SER A 237 6.05 1.33 -6.89
N MET A 238 5.14 2.20 -7.31
CA MET A 238 5.28 3.65 -7.23
C MET A 238 4.16 4.23 -6.38
N HIS A 239 4.45 5.38 -5.76
CA HIS A 239 3.46 6.27 -5.16
C HIS A 239 3.47 7.60 -5.90
N ASP A 240 2.30 8.21 -6.08
CA ASP A 240 2.21 9.51 -6.71
C ASP A 240 1.11 10.37 -6.08
N TYR A 241 1.48 11.62 -5.79
CA TYR A 241 0.62 12.57 -5.08
C TYR A 241 0.80 13.99 -5.61
N PRO A 242 -0.20 14.88 -5.47
CA PRO A 242 -0.11 16.22 -6.02
C PRO A 242 1.08 17.06 -5.50
N TRP A 243 1.57 16.79 -4.30
CA TRP A 243 2.74 17.52 -3.76
C TRP A 243 4.08 17.12 -4.37
N PHE A 244 4.15 16.00 -5.10
CA PHE A 244 5.32 15.67 -5.92
C PHE A 244 5.40 16.50 -7.21
N HIS A 245 4.31 17.23 -7.52
CA HIS A 245 4.14 18.02 -8.74
C HIS A 245 3.70 19.48 -8.43
N PRO A 246 4.51 20.26 -7.68
CA PRO A 246 4.12 21.58 -7.23
C PRO A 246 3.81 22.51 -8.40
N GLY A 247 2.73 23.28 -8.27
CA GLY A 247 2.30 24.27 -9.25
C GLY A 247 1.53 23.74 -10.47
N GLY A 248 1.31 22.43 -10.54
CA GLY A 248 0.60 21.79 -11.66
C GLY A 248 1.49 21.74 -12.91
N GLN A 249 2.03 20.59 -13.20
CA GLN A 249 2.85 20.38 -14.40
C GLN A 249 1.98 20.30 -15.66
N SER A 250 2.53 20.74 -16.80
CA SER A 250 1.93 20.42 -18.09
C SER A 250 1.85 18.89 -18.27
N ARG A 251 0.88 18.43 -19.06
CA ARG A 251 0.74 16.99 -19.35
C ARG A 251 2.05 16.37 -19.84
N GLN A 252 2.75 17.03 -20.77
CA GLN A 252 4.00 16.49 -21.31
C GLN A 252 5.09 16.38 -20.23
N ALA A 253 5.28 17.40 -19.41
CA ALA A 253 6.27 17.36 -18.33
C ALA A 253 5.95 16.27 -17.31
N TYR A 254 4.67 16.05 -17.01
CA TYR A 254 4.20 14.98 -16.15
C TYR A 254 4.51 13.59 -16.77
N LEU A 255 4.15 13.37 -18.02
CA LEU A 255 4.40 12.09 -18.73
C LEU A 255 5.90 11.78 -18.82
N ASP A 256 6.72 12.80 -19.11
CA ASP A 256 8.18 12.64 -19.17
C ASP A 256 8.75 12.25 -17.78
N GLN A 257 8.22 12.82 -16.70
CA GLN A 257 8.62 12.47 -15.33
C GLN A 257 8.20 11.05 -15.00
N MET A 258 6.95 10.68 -15.24
CA MET A 258 6.45 9.33 -14.96
C MET A 258 7.20 8.28 -15.79
N CYS A 259 7.46 8.55 -17.06
CA CYS A 259 8.26 7.66 -17.90
C CYS A 259 9.67 7.45 -17.33
N ARG A 260 10.37 8.54 -16.98
CA ARG A 260 11.73 8.44 -16.40
C ARG A 260 11.74 7.69 -15.07
N ASN A 261 10.77 7.96 -14.20
CA ASN A 261 10.78 7.46 -12.82
C ASN A 261 10.39 5.98 -12.69
N GLY A 262 9.65 5.43 -13.65
CA GLY A 262 9.22 4.02 -13.59
C GLY A 262 8.37 3.56 -14.76
N GLY A 263 7.72 4.48 -15.50
CA GLY A 263 6.88 4.14 -16.64
C GLY A 263 7.62 3.43 -17.77
N TYR A 264 8.94 3.64 -17.88
CA TYR A 264 9.78 2.91 -18.85
C TYR A 264 9.74 1.39 -18.63
N LEU A 265 9.51 0.92 -17.39
CA LEU A 265 9.37 -0.51 -17.11
C LEU A 265 8.18 -1.12 -17.84
N LEU A 266 7.12 -0.32 -18.02
CA LEU A 266 5.92 -0.71 -18.76
C LEU A 266 6.16 -0.66 -20.28
N SER A 267 6.70 0.45 -20.78
CA SER A 267 6.91 0.64 -22.23
C SER A 267 7.96 -0.33 -22.81
N GLU A 268 8.96 -0.70 -22.02
CA GLU A 268 10.00 -1.66 -22.40
C GLU A 268 9.66 -3.11 -22.03
N GLN A 269 8.47 -3.37 -21.48
CA GLN A 269 7.99 -4.71 -21.10
C GLN A 269 8.89 -5.41 -20.06
N ILE A 270 9.56 -4.66 -19.18
CA ILE A 270 10.51 -5.19 -18.21
C ILE A 270 9.80 -5.87 -17.06
N ALA A 271 8.82 -5.17 -16.44
CA ALA A 271 8.06 -5.67 -15.30
C ALA A 271 6.75 -4.90 -15.12
N PRO A 272 5.78 -5.46 -14.38
CA PRO A 272 4.60 -4.71 -13.95
C PRO A 272 4.99 -3.56 -13.01
N VAL A 273 4.29 -2.43 -13.16
CA VAL A 273 4.28 -1.33 -12.18
C VAL A 273 2.90 -1.29 -11.54
N TRP A 274 2.86 -1.18 -10.25
CA TRP A 274 1.65 -1.00 -9.44
C TRP A 274 1.72 0.33 -8.71
N MET A 275 0.66 1.15 -8.80
CA MET A 275 0.54 2.36 -8.01
C MET A 275 0.03 1.98 -6.61
N GLY A 276 0.95 1.71 -5.69
CA GLY A 276 0.64 1.25 -4.33
C GLY A 276 -0.12 2.27 -3.50
N GLU A 277 0.15 3.54 -3.77
CA GLU A 277 -0.59 4.66 -3.18
C GLU A 277 -0.74 5.81 -4.17
N PHE A 278 -1.90 6.37 -4.20
CA PHE A 278 -2.23 7.68 -4.73
C PHE A 278 -3.54 8.15 -4.12
N GLY A 279 -3.74 9.44 -4.03
CA GLY A 279 -4.96 9.97 -3.46
C GLY A 279 -5.09 11.47 -3.62
N ASN A 280 -6.24 11.98 -3.23
CA ASN A 280 -6.55 13.41 -3.21
C ASN A 280 -7.59 13.71 -2.13
N ASP A 281 -7.82 14.97 -1.79
CA ASP A 281 -8.82 15.36 -0.80
C ASP A 281 -10.24 15.06 -1.33
N THR A 282 -10.87 13.99 -0.82
CA THR A 282 -12.20 13.53 -1.22
C THR A 282 -13.33 14.46 -0.79
N ARG A 283 -13.04 15.41 0.12
CA ARG A 283 -14.00 16.43 0.56
C ARG A 283 -13.99 17.66 -0.32
N SER A 284 -13.08 17.74 -1.28
CA SER A 284 -12.93 18.88 -2.19
C SER A 284 -13.05 18.44 -3.65
N LEU A 285 -14.23 18.60 -4.22
CA LEU A 285 -14.47 18.36 -5.66
C LEU A 285 -13.55 19.20 -6.56
N ALA A 286 -13.10 20.38 -6.08
CA ALA A 286 -12.12 21.21 -6.78
C ALA A 286 -10.75 20.51 -6.94
N SER A 287 -10.39 19.59 -6.03
CA SER A 287 -9.17 18.80 -6.14
C SER A 287 -9.17 17.82 -7.31
N PHE A 288 -10.37 17.47 -7.80
CA PHE A 288 -10.58 16.59 -8.95
C PHE A 288 -11.00 17.33 -10.23
N GLY A 289 -11.06 18.68 -10.18
CA GLY A 289 -11.54 19.48 -11.31
C GLY A 289 -13.05 19.39 -11.55
N LEU A 290 -13.82 18.92 -10.57
CA LEU A 290 -15.28 18.77 -10.66
C LEU A 290 -16.04 20.00 -10.17
N ALA A 291 -15.36 20.99 -9.57
CA ALA A 291 -15.97 22.24 -9.16
C ALA A 291 -15.82 23.32 -10.26
N PRO A 292 -16.76 24.29 -10.38
CA PRO A 292 -16.61 25.42 -11.27
C PRO A 292 -15.40 26.30 -10.88
N GLY A 293 -14.72 26.88 -11.86
CA GLY A 293 -13.63 27.83 -11.67
C GLY A 293 -12.28 27.35 -12.18
N PRO A 294 -11.19 28.09 -11.90
CA PRO A 294 -9.85 27.70 -12.28
C PRO A 294 -9.44 26.39 -11.62
N GLN A 295 -8.74 25.53 -12.37
CA GLN A 295 -8.25 24.26 -11.81
C GLN A 295 -7.13 24.51 -10.79
N SER A 296 -7.22 23.81 -9.65
CA SER A 296 -6.14 23.76 -8.67
C SER A 296 -4.96 22.92 -9.19
N GLY A 297 -3.78 23.06 -8.60
CA GLY A 297 -2.64 22.20 -8.90
C GLY A 297 -2.96 20.70 -8.70
N SER A 298 -3.77 20.37 -7.68
CA SER A 298 -4.23 19.00 -7.42
C SER A 298 -5.14 18.48 -8.53
N ALA A 299 -6.02 19.32 -9.10
CA ALA A 299 -6.88 18.95 -10.22
C ALA A 299 -6.08 18.74 -11.51
N VAL A 300 -5.08 19.59 -11.77
CA VAL A 300 -4.17 19.41 -12.92
C VAL A 300 -3.41 18.10 -12.78
N TRP A 301 -2.86 17.82 -11.60
CA TRP A 301 -2.22 16.55 -11.31
C TRP A 301 -3.17 15.36 -11.53
N TRP A 302 -4.37 15.42 -10.95
CA TRP A 302 -5.37 14.35 -11.09
C TRP A 302 -5.68 14.03 -12.54
N ASN A 303 -5.92 15.04 -13.36
CA ASN A 303 -6.23 14.88 -14.78
C ASN A 303 -5.06 14.23 -15.55
N ASN A 304 -3.82 14.59 -15.23
CA ASN A 304 -2.64 13.99 -15.83
C ASN A 304 -2.45 12.55 -15.37
N PHE A 305 -2.59 12.31 -14.06
CA PHE A 305 -2.40 11.01 -13.43
C PHE A 305 -3.41 9.98 -13.92
N GLN A 306 -4.72 10.28 -13.87
CA GLN A 306 -5.76 9.33 -14.30
C GLN A 306 -5.61 8.96 -15.79
N ALA A 307 -5.25 9.93 -16.62
CA ALA A 307 -5.00 9.68 -18.04
C ALA A 307 -3.80 8.75 -18.24
N TRP A 308 -2.67 9.01 -17.55
CA TRP A 308 -1.50 8.16 -17.60
C TRP A 308 -1.81 6.74 -17.11
N LEU A 309 -2.51 6.60 -15.99
CA LEU A 309 -2.88 5.32 -15.39
C LEU A 309 -3.75 4.49 -16.34
N THR A 310 -4.69 5.14 -17.02
CA THR A 310 -5.56 4.50 -18.03
C THR A 310 -4.80 4.13 -19.29
N ASP A 311 -4.02 5.08 -19.86
CA ASP A 311 -3.27 4.89 -21.10
C ASP A 311 -2.21 3.78 -20.95
N GLN A 312 -1.63 3.64 -19.74
CA GLN A 312 -0.64 2.64 -19.44
C GLN A 312 -1.22 1.32 -18.88
N ASP A 313 -2.53 1.21 -18.66
CA ASP A 313 -3.18 0.02 -18.07
C ASP A 313 -2.47 -0.44 -16.77
N VAL A 314 -2.28 0.49 -15.84
CA VAL A 314 -1.53 0.29 -14.60
C VAL A 314 -2.43 -0.25 -13.50
N ASP A 315 -1.95 -1.22 -12.74
CA ASP A 315 -2.57 -1.70 -11.51
C ASP A 315 -2.43 -0.67 -10.39
N TRP A 316 -3.42 -0.55 -9.51
CA TRP A 316 -3.43 0.55 -8.56
C TRP A 316 -4.14 0.27 -7.23
N CYS A 317 -3.85 1.13 -6.22
CA CYS A 317 -4.45 1.10 -4.89
C CYS A 317 -4.65 2.53 -4.36
N TRP A 318 -5.90 2.91 -4.13
CA TRP A 318 -6.29 4.24 -3.65
C TRP A 318 -5.90 4.45 -2.17
N TRP A 319 -5.33 5.59 -1.83
CA TRP A 319 -5.16 6.06 -0.45
C TRP A 319 -6.22 7.13 -0.12
N ALA A 320 -7.24 6.83 0.74
CA ALA A 320 -7.43 5.59 1.48
C ALA A 320 -8.92 5.26 1.63
N LEU A 321 -9.22 4.10 2.22
CA LEU A 321 -10.60 3.69 2.54
C LEU A 321 -11.18 4.52 3.69
N ASN A 322 -10.34 4.78 4.68
CA ASN A 322 -10.67 5.29 6.01
C ASN A 322 -11.32 6.67 5.98
N PRO A 323 -12.54 6.86 6.53
CA PRO A 323 -13.12 8.20 6.75
C PRO A 323 -12.61 8.88 8.02
N THR A 324 -11.95 8.10 8.90
CA THR A 324 -11.41 8.58 10.18
C THR A 324 -10.00 8.04 10.40
N GLN A 325 -9.20 8.83 11.09
CA GLN A 325 -7.80 8.50 11.38
C GLN A 325 -7.68 7.53 12.58
N PRO A 326 -6.66 6.67 12.60
CA PRO A 326 -6.24 5.96 13.80
C PRO A 326 -5.57 6.93 14.78
N LYS A 327 -5.25 6.43 15.98
CA LYS A 327 -4.36 7.16 16.88
C LYS A 327 -2.93 7.02 16.37
N GLY A 328 -2.34 8.13 15.96
CA GLY A 328 -1.01 8.19 15.40
C GLY A 328 -0.10 9.18 16.13
N THR A 329 1.13 8.76 16.39
CA THR A 329 2.19 9.56 17.00
C THR A 329 3.29 9.81 15.97
N VAL A 330 3.91 10.99 16.00
CA VAL A 330 5.12 11.23 15.22
C VAL A 330 6.31 10.57 15.92
N PRO A 331 6.94 9.54 15.33
CA PRO A 331 7.92 8.69 16.03
C PRO A 331 9.12 9.45 16.62
N VAL A 332 9.60 10.48 15.90
CA VAL A 332 10.81 11.24 16.31
C VAL A 332 10.55 12.17 17.48
N THR A 333 9.39 12.83 17.50
CA THR A 333 9.06 13.87 18.50
C THR A 333 8.14 13.35 19.58
N ASN A 334 7.60 12.15 19.41
CA ASN A 334 6.56 11.57 20.26
C ASN A 334 5.33 12.50 20.40
N GLN A 335 5.08 13.34 19.42
CA GLN A 335 3.92 14.20 19.35
C GLN A 335 2.73 13.46 18.73
N HIS A 336 1.54 13.73 19.23
CA HIS A 336 0.34 13.23 18.59
C HIS A 336 0.17 13.86 17.21
N ARG A 337 0.01 13.01 16.19
CA ARG A 337 -0.36 13.39 14.83
C ARG A 337 -1.87 13.42 14.68
N SER A 338 -2.56 12.40 15.19
CA SER A 338 -4.00 12.26 15.13
C SER A 338 -4.54 11.55 16.37
N ASN A 339 -5.79 11.82 16.72
CA ASN A 339 -6.53 11.03 17.67
C ASN A 339 -7.41 10.02 16.95
N TRP A 340 -7.79 8.96 17.65
CA TRP A 340 -8.75 8.01 17.12
C TRP A 340 -10.08 8.68 16.78
N GLY A 341 -10.49 8.53 15.54
CA GLY A 341 -11.75 9.09 15.05
C GLY A 341 -11.65 10.52 14.49
N ASP A 342 -10.47 11.16 14.51
CA ASP A 342 -10.28 12.42 13.79
C ASP A 342 -10.65 12.26 12.31
N PRO A 343 -11.25 13.27 11.67
CA PRO A 343 -11.64 13.18 10.25
C PRO A 343 -10.45 12.93 9.32
N GLU A 344 -10.61 11.99 8.38
CA GLU A 344 -9.66 11.76 7.30
C GLU A 344 -10.16 12.41 6.01
N SER A 345 -9.37 13.34 5.46
CA SER A 345 -9.77 14.07 4.25
C SER A 345 -9.57 13.29 2.95
N TRP A 346 -8.80 12.23 3.00
CA TRP A 346 -8.48 11.37 1.85
C TRP A 346 -9.32 10.11 1.80
N GLY A 347 -10.20 9.95 2.81
CA GLY A 347 -11.03 8.78 2.99
C GLY A 347 -12.13 8.66 1.95
N LEU A 348 -12.27 7.49 1.36
CA LEU A 348 -13.32 7.19 0.38
C LEU A 348 -14.69 6.99 1.05
N LEU A 349 -14.71 6.38 2.25
CA LEU A 349 -15.96 6.15 2.96
C LEU A 349 -16.43 7.40 3.71
N ALA A 350 -17.73 7.47 3.96
CA ALA A 350 -18.34 8.46 4.84
C ALA A 350 -18.02 8.12 6.32
N PRO A 351 -18.13 9.11 7.25
CA PRO A 351 -17.81 8.91 8.68
C PRO A 351 -18.56 7.79 9.38
N ASP A 352 -19.70 7.32 8.81
CA ASP A 352 -20.45 6.19 9.30
C ASP A 352 -19.88 4.82 8.89
N TRP A 353 -18.78 4.78 8.11
CA TRP A 353 -18.14 3.59 7.55
C TRP A 353 -19.05 2.74 6.63
N ARG A 354 -20.20 3.27 6.23
CA ARG A 354 -21.20 2.59 5.39
C ARG A 354 -21.42 3.29 4.06
N GLY A 355 -21.55 4.62 4.08
CA GLY A 355 -21.67 5.45 2.89
C GLY A 355 -20.31 5.67 2.21
N VAL A 356 -20.33 6.40 1.09
CA VAL A 356 -19.13 6.99 0.48
C VAL A 356 -19.10 8.48 0.79
N ALA A 357 -17.89 9.06 0.91
CA ALA A 357 -17.73 10.48 1.23
C ALA A 357 -18.35 11.35 0.13
N ASP A 358 -18.02 11.05 -1.11
CA ASP A 358 -18.63 11.69 -2.28
C ASP A 358 -18.81 10.66 -3.42
N PRO A 359 -20.04 10.50 -3.92
CA PRO A 359 -20.34 9.60 -5.04
C PRO A 359 -19.58 9.95 -6.33
N ALA A 360 -19.33 11.24 -6.62
CA ALA A 360 -18.62 11.65 -7.82
C ALA A 360 -17.16 11.19 -7.80
N VAL A 361 -16.49 11.21 -6.63
CA VAL A 361 -15.15 10.67 -6.48
C VAL A 361 -15.15 9.15 -6.67
N LEU A 362 -16.13 8.44 -6.12
CA LEU A 362 -16.26 7.00 -6.36
C LEU A 362 -16.48 6.69 -7.85
N ASP A 363 -17.26 7.48 -8.56
CA ASP A 363 -17.51 7.28 -10.00
C ASP A 363 -16.25 7.53 -10.83
N LEU A 364 -15.40 8.50 -10.45
CA LEU A 364 -14.06 8.65 -11.04
C LEU A 364 -13.21 7.40 -10.83
N LEU A 365 -13.15 6.86 -9.61
CA LEU A 365 -12.39 5.63 -9.35
C LEU A 365 -12.95 4.44 -10.09
N LYS A 366 -14.28 4.32 -10.19
CA LYS A 366 -14.91 3.24 -10.99
C LYS A 366 -14.56 3.30 -12.47
N SER A 367 -14.37 4.50 -13.03
CA SER A 367 -13.94 4.65 -14.43
C SER A 367 -12.52 4.08 -14.69
N LEU A 368 -11.71 3.98 -13.63
CA LEU A 368 -10.36 3.39 -13.66
C LEU A 368 -10.37 1.88 -13.39
N MET A 369 -11.49 1.32 -12.90
CA MET A 369 -11.58 -0.10 -12.59
C MET A 369 -11.71 -0.95 -13.86
N PRO A 370 -11.15 -2.18 -13.86
CA PRO A 370 -11.37 -3.10 -14.96
C PRO A 370 -12.86 -3.45 -15.11
N PRO A 371 -13.35 -3.69 -16.32
CA PRO A 371 -14.69 -4.22 -16.52
C PRO A 371 -14.85 -5.53 -15.73
N ARG A 372 -15.95 -5.66 -14.99
CA ARG A 372 -16.29 -6.94 -14.34
C ARG A 372 -16.67 -7.95 -15.41
N THR A 373 -15.80 -8.91 -15.68
CA THR A 373 -16.08 -10.03 -16.58
C THR A 373 -16.35 -11.29 -15.75
N GLY A 374 -17.63 -11.56 -15.44
CA GLY A 374 -18.08 -12.83 -14.85
C GLY A 374 -18.20 -12.87 -13.32
N PRO A 375 -18.81 -13.94 -12.77
CA PRO A 375 -18.90 -14.18 -11.34
C PRO A 375 -17.54 -14.65 -10.83
N GLY A 376 -16.92 -13.85 -10.00
CA GLY A 376 -15.60 -14.11 -9.41
C GLY A 376 -14.50 -13.31 -10.09
N ILE A 377 -13.86 -12.52 -9.25
CA ILE A 377 -12.80 -11.58 -9.62
C ILE A 377 -11.44 -12.29 -9.75
N ILE A 378 -11.41 -13.53 -10.11
CA ILE A 378 -10.18 -14.24 -10.48
C ILE A 378 -10.52 -15.36 -11.43
#